data_8c7837903d6f046c93c73f2a6d679d94
#
_entry.id   8c7837903d6f046c93c73f2a6d679d94
#
_cell.length_a   1.000
_cell.length_b   1.000
_cell.length_c   1.000
_cell.angle_alpha   90.00
_cell.angle_beta   90.00
_cell.angle_gamma   90.00
#
_symmetry.space_group_name_H-M   'P 1'
#
loop_
_entity.id
_entity.type
_entity.pdbx_description
1 polymer ?
#
loop_
_entity_poly.entity_id
_entity_poly.type
_entity_poly.pdbx_seq_one_letter_code
_entity_poly.pdbx_strand_id
1 'polypeptide(L)'
;MRNFKFIISYDGSRYFGWERQPGRDTIQGKLEAVLTRMCGTDVQVIGAGRTDAGVHAKAMAANAYMDTEKTPEEIRDYMNRYLPDDICVQEAKLAADRFHARYRAVGKLYTYTCYVGNTKPVFNRKYVTVLDYQPDLAAMQRAAEILTGEHDYKSFCSNPQMKKSTVRIVDSIEIVRRKDYIYFNYHGTGFLQNMVRILTGTLLEVGQGKRTPENVRQTLEAKDRTQAGYTAPPQGLCLMRVDY
;
A
#
# COMPACT_ATOMS: atom_id res chain seq x y z
N MET A 1 21.38 22.39 -0.70
CA MET A 1 20.55 21.16 -0.56
C MET A 1 19.93 20.80 -1.89
N ARG A 2 20.00 19.54 -2.31
CA ARG A 2 19.38 18.99 -3.54
C ARG A 2 18.27 18.05 -3.18
N ASN A 3 17.20 18.00 -3.97
CA ASN A 3 16.07 17.10 -3.78
C ASN A 3 16.29 15.82 -4.61
N PHE A 4 16.20 14.65 -3.97
CA PHE A 4 16.36 13.34 -4.62
C PHE A 4 15.06 12.55 -4.49
N LYS A 5 14.62 11.99 -5.64
CA LYS A 5 13.49 11.05 -5.70
C LYS A 5 14.02 9.62 -5.70
N PHE A 6 13.37 8.75 -4.94
CA PHE A 6 13.68 7.34 -4.82
C PHE A 6 12.49 6.48 -5.20
N ILE A 7 12.74 5.34 -5.83
CA ILE A 7 11.79 4.23 -5.98
C ILE A 7 12.31 3.07 -5.14
N ILE A 8 11.49 2.62 -4.21
CA ILE A 8 11.90 1.71 -3.12
C ILE A 8 10.99 0.49 -3.12
N SER A 9 11.58 -0.70 -3.08
CA SER A 9 10.86 -1.95 -2.81
C SER A 9 11.19 -2.47 -1.41
N TYR A 10 10.21 -3.13 -0.77
CA TYR A 10 10.42 -3.75 0.53
C TYR A 10 9.44 -4.89 0.82
N ASP A 11 9.94 -5.90 1.53
CA ASP A 11 9.13 -6.88 2.25
C ASP A 11 8.76 -6.30 3.62
N GLY A 12 7.50 -5.94 3.79
CA GLY A 12 6.98 -5.32 5.02
C GLY A 12 6.80 -6.27 6.20
N SER A 13 7.02 -7.59 6.03
CA SER A 13 6.61 -8.65 6.98
C SER A 13 7.09 -8.42 8.42
N ARG A 14 8.29 -7.86 8.60
CA ARG A 14 8.87 -7.62 9.92
C ARG A 14 8.83 -6.18 10.40
N TYR A 15 8.23 -5.27 9.60
CA TYR A 15 8.20 -3.85 9.91
C TYR A 15 6.84 -3.40 10.44
N PHE A 16 6.88 -2.43 11.35
CA PHE A 16 5.69 -1.76 11.87
C PHE A 16 5.13 -0.70 10.89
N GLY A 17 5.26 -0.96 9.59
CA GLY A 17 4.81 -0.13 8.50
C GLY A 17 5.87 0.85 8.00
N TRP A 18 5.41 1.81 7.21
CA TRP A 18 6.30 2.82 6.62
C TRP A 18 6.77 3.85 7.65
N GLU A 19 5.84 4.51 8.35
CA GLU A 19 6.10 5.71 9.12
C GLU A 19 6.95 5.45 10.36
N ARG A 20 7.96 6.30 10.58
CA ARG A 20 8.84 6.23 11.75
C ARG A 20 8.02 6.30 13.05
N GLN A 21 8.28 5.37 13.95
CA GLN A 21 7.69 5.25 15.28
C GLN A 21 8.78 5.03 16.31
N PRO A 22 8.73 5.69 17.50
CA PRO A 22 9.71 5.48 18.56
C PRO A 22 9.78 4.01 18.98
N GLY A 23 11.00 3.47 19.06
CA GLY A 23 11.27 2.12 19.55
C GLY A 23 10.79 0.98 18.60
N ARG A 24 10.40 1.28 17.35
CA ARG A 24 9.92 0.28 16.39
C ARG A 24 10.71 0.32 15.09
N ASP A 25 10.94 -0.86 14.51
CA ASP A 25 11.51 -0.98 13.18
C ASP A 25 10.48 -0.61 12.11
N THR A 26 10.78 0.43 11.33
CA THR A 26 9.93 0.94 10.25
C THR A 26 10.77 1.18 8.99
N ILE A 27 10.12 1.14 7.83
CA ILE A 27 10.82 1.35 6.54
C ILE A 27 11.47 2.73 6.51
N GLN A 28 10.72 3.79 6.82
CA GLN A 28 11.24 5.17 6.85
C GLN A 28 12.42 5.32 7.81
N GLY A 29 12.36 4.73 9.00
CA GLY A 29 13.45 4.79 9.97
C GLY A 29 14.73 4.13 9.46
N LYS A 30 14.65 3.01 8.73
CA LYS A 30 15.83 2.35 8.12
C LYS A 30 16.45 3.23 7.03
N LEU A 31 15.62 3.83 6.16
CA LEU A 31 16.09 4.72 5.10
C LEU A 31 16.77 5.98 5.67
N GLU A 32 16.13 6.63 6.65
CA GLU A 32 16.63 7.82 7.30
C GLU A 32 17.97 7.56 8.02
N ALA A 33 18.09 6.44 8.74
CA ALA A 33 19.33 6.08 9.43
C ALA A 33 20.52 5.91 8.45
N VAL A 34 20.30 5.29 7.29
CA VAL A 34 21.35 5.10 6.28
C VAL A 34 21.73 6.43 5.63
N LEU A 35 20.74 7.28 5.27
CA LEU A 35 20.99 8.58 4.65
C LEU A 35 21.64 9.56 5.64
N THR A 36 21.20 9.60 6.90
CA THR A 36 21.82 10.40 7.97
C THR A 36 23.29 10.02 8.18
N ARG A 37 23.60 8.72 8.20
CA ARG A 37 24.98 8.23 8.26
C ARG A 37 25.80 8.66 7.05
N MET A 38 25.21 8.66 5.83
CA MET A 38 25.90 9.06 4.60
C MET A 38 26.21 10.56 4.58
N CYS A 39 25.25 11.39 5.01
CA CYS A 39 25.36 12.86 4.97
C CYS A 39 26.04 13.47 6.20
N GLY A 40 26.14 12.74 7.31
CA GLY A 40 26.63 13.27 8.59
C GLY A 40 25.66 14.23 9.29
N THR A 41 24.45 14.42 8.75
CA THR A 41 23.38 15.29 9.27
C THR A 41 22.05 14.58 9.14
N ASP A 42 21.06 14.92 9.98
CA ASP A 42 19.74 14.34 9.94
C ASP A 42 19.07 14.53 8.59
N VAL A 43 18.62 13.42 7.98
CA VAL A 43 17.90 13.39 6.72
C VAL A 43 16.49 12.86 6.95
N GLN A 44 15.49 13.62 6.52
CA GLN A 44 14.09 13.19 6.53
C GLN A 44 13.68 12.64 5.16
N VAL A 45 13.02 11.48 5.17
CA VAL A 45 12.48 10.83 3.97
C VAL A 45 10.97 11.01 3.90
N ILE A 46 10.51 11.60 2.82
CA ILE A 46 9.09 11.88 2.58
C ILE A 46 8.54 10.80 1.64
N GLY A 47 7.73 9.87 2.14
CA GLY A 47 7.07 8.86 1.31
C GLY A 47 5.81 9.38 0.60
N ALA A 48 5.49 8.82 -0.57
CA ALA A 48 4.26 9.11 -1.31
C ALA A 48 2.99 8.75 -0.52
N GLY A 49 3.12 7.84 0.43
CA GLY A 49 2.05 7.43 1.33
C GLY A 49 2.61 6.61 2.48
N ARG A 50 1.71 6.13 3.32
CA ARG A 50 2.02 5.21 4.42
C ARG A 50 1.49 3.84 4.05
N THR A 51 2.26 2.80 4.33
CA THR A 51 1.80 1.42 4.35
C THR A 51 1.68 0.96 5.80
N ASP A 52 0.67 0.14 6.08
CA ASP A 52 0.46 -0.43 7.40
C ASP A 52 1.54 -1.47 7.74
N ALA A 53 1.62 -1.87 9.02
CA ALA A 53 2.48 -2.97 9.45
C ALA A 53 2.21 -4.24 8.64
N GLY A 54 3.26 -4.89 8.15
CA GLY A 54 3.19 -6.11 7.36
C GLY A 54 2.82 -5.92 5.88
N VAL A 55 2.56 -4.70 5.42
CA VAL A 55 2.25 -4.39 4.01
C VAL A 55 3.53 -4.16 3.22
N HIS A 56 3.57 -4.68 2.00
CA HIS A 56 4.73 -4.64 1.10
C HIS A 56 4.66 -3.49 0.10
N ALA A 57 5.77 -3.21 -0.56
CA ALA A 57 5.79 -2.36 -1.75
C ALA A 57 6.80 -2.87 -2.78
N LYS A 58 6.41 -2.80 -4.06
CA LYS A 58 7.33 -2.97 -5.19
C LYS A 58 7.89 -1.65 -5.69
N ALA A 59 7.13 -0.55 -5.57
CA ALA A 59 7.58 0.75 -6.03
C ALA A 59 7.01 1.90 -5.18
N MET A 60 7.38 1.96 -3.90
CA MET A 60 7.13 3.13 -3.07
C MET A 60 8.00 4.28 -3.56
N ALA A 61 7.38 5.38 -3.94
CA ALA A 61 8.11 6.61 -4.25
C ALA A 61 8.34 7.42 -2.96
N ALA A 62 9.54 7.96 -2.83
CA ALA A 62 9.90 8.86 -1.73
C ALA A 62 10.82 9.97 -2.24
N ASN A 63 10.97 11.04 -1.47
CA ASN A 63 12.01 12.03 -1.70
C ASN A 63 12.69 12.45 -0.41
N ALA A 64 13.92 12.95 -0.53
CA ALA A 64 14.66 13.56 0.56
C ALA A 64 15.51 14.74 0.04
N TYR A 65 15.62 15.78 0.88
CA TYR A 65 16.52 16.89 0.65
C TYR A 65 17.84 16.63 1.37
N MET A 66 18.94 16.67 0.61
CA MET A 66 20.27 16.37 1.16
C MET A 66 21.31 17.36 0.65
N ASP A 67 22.26 17.67 1.49
CA ASP A 67 23.47 18.42 1.13
C ASP A 67 24.58 17.40 0.88
N THR A 68 24.78 17.05 -0.38
CA THR A 68 25.77 16.05 -0.79
C THR A 68 26.16 16.28 -2.25
N GLU A 69 27.44 16.05 -2.59
CA GLU A 69 27.93 16.09 -3.97
C GLU A 69 27.79 14.76 -4.70
N LYS A 70 27.35 13.70 -3.99
CA LYS A 70 27.18 12.37 -4.60
C LYS A 70 26.14 12.39 -5.72
N THR A 71 26.38 11.56 -6.73
CA THR A 71 25.42 11.31 -7.80
C THR A 71 24.24 10.47 -7.30
N PRO A 72 23.10 10.48 -7.97
CA PRO A 72 21.97 9.61 -7.63
C PRO A 72 22.36 8.13 -7.58
N GLU A 73 23.21 7.68 -8.49
CA GLU A 73 23.71 6.30 -8.56
C GLU A 73 24.54 5.94 -7.33
N GLU A 74 25.46 6.82 -6.94
CA GLU A 74 26.30 6.63 -5.74
C GLU A 74 25.45 6.59 -4.45
N ILE A 75 24.39 7.41 -4.39
CA ILE A 75 23.44 7.40 -3.25
C ILE A 75 22.68 6.08 -3.22
N ARG A 76 22.12 5.63 -4.36
CA ARG A 76 21.43 4.35 -4.46
C ARG A 76 22.33 3.19 -4.04
N ASP A 77 23.54 3.14 -4.53
CA ASP A 77 24.49 2.06 -4.27
C ASP A 77 24.95 2.06 -2.80
N TYR A 78 25.15 3.25 -2.22
CA TYR A 78 25.42 3.40 -0.79
C TYR A 78 24.22 2.90 0.05
N MET A 79 23.00 3.33 -0.29
CA MET A 79 21.81 2.89 0.42
C MET A 79 21.66 1.36 0.38
N ASN A 80 21.77 0.76 -0.80
CA ASN A 80 21.63 -0.69 -0.97
C ASN A 80 22.75 -1.49 -0.29
N ARG A 81 23.92 -0.89 -0.08
CA ARG A 81 25.01 -1.51 0.67
C ARG A 81 24.74 -1.62 2.18
N TYR A 82 23.98 -0.68 2.74
CA TYR A 82 23.76 -0.59 4.19
C TYR A 82 22.32 -0.85 4.63
N LEU A 83 21.37 -0.90 3.70
CA LEU A 83 20.00 -1.34 3.98
C LEU A 83 19.98 -2.85 4.19
N PRO A 84 19.03 -3.36 5.00
CA PRO A 84 18.82 -4.79 5.12
C PRO A 84 18.25 -5.37 3.80
N ASP A 85 18.44 -6.69 3.60
CA ASP A 85 18.11 -7.40 2.34
C ASP A 85 16.64 -7.31 1.92
N ASP A 86 15.75 -6.95 2.84
CA ASP A 86 14.33 -6.81 2.60
C ASP A 86 13.90 -5.36 2.25
N ILE A 87 14.86 -4.44 2.06
CA ILE A 87 14.62 -3.06 1.56
C ILE A 87 15.64 -2.76 0.47
N CYS A 88 15.16 -2.36 -0.72
CA CYS A 88 16.02 -2.01 -1.85
C CYS A 88 15.59 -0.68 -2.48
N VAL A 89 16.54 0.20 -2.72
CA VAL A 89 16.38 1.39 -3.57
C VAL A 89 16.62 0.97 -5.01
N GLN A 90 15.57 0.85 -5.80
CA GLN A 90 15.63 0.44 -7.21
C GLN A 90 16.16 1.57 -8.10
N GLU A 91 15.76 2.78 -7.79
CA GLU A 91 16.09 3.97 -8.55
C GLU A 91 16.30 5.17 -7.63
N ALA A 92 17.31 6.00 -7.93
CA ALA A 92 17.49 7.33 -7.38
C ALA A 92 17.68 8.33 -8.51
N LYS A 93 17.04 9.49 -8.43
CA LYS A 93 17.15 10.58 -9.42
C LYS A 93 17.14 11.93 -8.74
N LEU A 94 17.79 12.91 -9.34
CA LEU A 94 17.54 14.31 -8.98
C LEU A 94 16.10 14.66 -9.33
N ALA A 95 15.44 15.32 -8.42
CA ALA A 95 14.09 15.84 -8.58
C ALA A 95 14.09 17.37 -8.58
N ALA A 96 13.08 17.98 -9.19
CA ALA A 96 12.89 19.42 -9.08
C ALA A 96 12.73 19.82 -7.60
N ASP A 97 13.16 21.01 -7.22
CA ASP A 97 13.12 21.51 -5.84
C ASP A 97 11.69 21.48 -5.25
N ARG A 98 10.67 21.70 -6.09
CA ARG A 98 9.26 21.68 -5.68
C ARG A 98 8.62 20.28 -5.69
N PHE A 99 9.38 19.24 -6.04
CA PHE A 99 8.84 17.89 -6.03
C PHE A 99 8.65 17.43 -4.58
N HIS A 100 7.46 16.90 -4.30
CA HIS A 100 7.09 16.33 -3.02
C HIS A 100 6.37 15.01 -3.27
N ALA A 101 6.97 13.90 -2.86
CA ALA A 101 6.48 12.56 -3.19
C ALA A 101 5.01 12.33 -2.85
N ARG A 102 4.52 12.91 -1.76
CA ARG A 102 3.12 12.74 -1.33
C ARG A 102 2.14 13.66 -2.06
N TYR A 103 2.48 14.95 -2.21
CA TYR A 103 1.52 15.95 -2.71
C TYR A 103 1.47 16.04 -4.22
N ARG A 104 2.49 15.50 -4.92
CA ARG A 104 2.52 15.43 -6.38
C ARG A 104 2.00 14.10 -6.93
N ALA A 105 1.74 13.12 -6.08
CA ALA A 105 1.15 11.86 -6.50
C ALA A 105 -0.30 12.07 -6.96
N VAL A 106 -0.60 11.61 -8.17
CA VAL A 106 -1.94 11.68 -8.80
C VAL A 106 -2.68 10.36 -8.74
N GLY A 107 -1.96 9.24 -8.58
CA GLY A 107 -2.56 7.90 -8.49
C GLY A 107 -1.68 6.91 -7.73
N LYS A 108 -2.29 5.81 -7.28
CA LYS A 108 -1.60 4.67 -6.66
C LYS A 108 -2.27 3.38 -7.08
N LEU A 109 -1.45 2.41 -7.44
CA LEU A 109 -1.87 1.05 -7.72
C LEU A 109 -1.47 0.14 -6.57
N TYR A 110 -2.44 -0.54 -5.98
CA TYR A 110 -2.25 -1.61 -5.02
C TYR A 110 -2.74 -2.93 -5.59
N THR A 111 -2.05 -4.01 -5.28
CA THR A 111 -2.52 -5.37 -5.54
C THR A 111 -2.66 -6.12 -4.22
N TYR A 112 -3.82 -6.71 -3.98
CA TYR A 112 -4.02 -7.67 -2.90
C TYR A 112 -4.08 -9.06 -3.51
N THR A 113 -3.31 -10.01 -2.96
CA THR A 113 -3.21 -11.38 -3.50
C THR A 113 -3.79 -12.39 -2.53
N CYS A 114 -4.76 -13.18 -3.00
CA CYS A 114 -5.27 -14.37 -2.31
C CYS A 114 -4.78 -15.64 -3.01
N TYR A 115 -4.67 -16.71 -2.24
CA TYR A 115 -4.35 -18.06 -2.70
C TYR A 115 -5.51 -19.01 -2.36
N VAL A 116 -5.98 -19.79 -3.36
CA VAL A 116 -7.14 -20.71 -3.26
C VAL A 116 -6.77 -22.14 -3.66
N GLY A 117 -5.49 -22.47 -3.74
CA GLY A 117 -5.03 -23.82 -4.11
C GLY A 117 -5.17 -24.82 -2.97
N ASN A 118 -5.17 -26.11 -3.34
CA ASN A 118 -5.32 -27.24 -2.40
C ASN A 118 -4.06 -27.54 -1.58
N THR A 119 -2.93 -26.88 -1.88
CA THR A 119 -1.66 -27.06 -1.20
C THR A 119 -1.19 -25.75 -0.55
N LYS A 120 -0.24 -25.84 0.38
CA LYS A 120 0.30 -24.62 1.03
C LYS A 120 1.23 -23.86 0.08
N PRO A 121 1.09 -22.53 -0.11
CA PRO A 121 1.98 -21.73 -0.93
C PRO A 121 3.29 -21.39 -0.17
N VAL A 122 4.14 -22.42 0.10
CA VAL A 122 5.29 -22.31 0.99
C VAL A 122 6.20 -21.12 0.68
N PHE A 123 6.54 -20.90 -0.60
CA PHE A 123 7.42 -19.81 -1.02
C PHE A 123 6.72 -18.43 -1.01
N ASN A 124 5.42 -18.41 -1.27
CA ASN A 124 4.64 -17.16 -1.34
C ASN A 124 3.84 -16.88 -0.05
N ARG A 125 3.97 -17.70 1.00
CA ARG A 125 3.15 -17.60 2.23
C ARG A 125 3.17 -16.22 2.91
N LYS A 126 4.25 -15.45 2.70
CA LYS A 126 4.40 -14.09 3.25
C LYS A 126 3.75 -13.00 2.38
N TYR A 127 3.28 -13.35 1.18
CA TYR A 127 2.82 -12.39 0.18
C TYR A 127 1.39 -12.67 -0.29
N VAL A 128 0.69 -13.61 0.36
CA VAL A 128 -0.67 -13.99 0.02
C VAL A 128 -1.52 -14.22 1.27
N THR A 129 -2.82 -14.04 1.13
CA THR A 129 -3.80 -14.54 2.09
C THR A 129 -4.38 -15.85 1.56
N VAL A 130 -4.25 -16.92 2.32
CA VAL A 130 -4.82 -18.22 1.95
C VAL A 130 -6.31 -18.22 2.28
N LEU A 131 -7.12 -18.60 1.30
CA LEU A 131 -8.56 -18.82 1.47
C LEU A 131 -8.81 -20.34 1.48
N ASP A 132 -9.63 -20.82 2.42
CA ASP A 132 -10.05 -22.22 2.56
C ASP A 132 -11.35 -22.52 1.81
N TYR A 133 -11.77 -21.61 0.92
CA TYR A 133 -12.97 -21.71 0.10
C TYR A 133 -12.73 -21.15 -1.30
N GLN A 134 -13.62 -21.50 -2.23
CA GLN A 134 -13.63 -20.94 -3.59
C GLN A 134 -14.63 -19.78 -3.63
N PRO A 135 -14.17 -18.52 -3.82
CA PRO A 135 -15.05 -17.36 -3.82
C PRO A 135 -15.80 -17.21 -5.16
N ASP A 136 -17.02 -16.66 -5.09
CA ASP A 136 -17.76 -16.22 -6.28
C ASP A 136 -17.15 -14.92 -6.84
N LEU A 137 -16.33 -15.10 -7.89
CA LEU A 137 -15.64 -13.96 -8.54
C LEU A 137 -16.64 -12.99 -9.21
N ALA A 138 -17.73 -13.51 -9.78
CA ALA A 138 -18.72 -12.68 -10.48
C ALA A 138 -19.48 -11.78 -9.49
N ALA A 139 -19.86 -12.32 -8.33
CA ALA A 139 -20.48 -11.54 -7.26
C ALA A 139 -19.52 -10.47 -6.73
N MET A 140 -18.24 -10.84 -6.50
CA MET A 140 -17.22 -9.88 -6.06
C MET A 140 -16.99 -8.78 -7.10
N GLN A 141 -16.97 -9.08 -8.40
CA GLN A 141 -16.77 -8.08 -9.44
C GLN A 141 -17.95 -7.09 -9.50
N ARG A 142 -19.20 -7.56 -9.38
CA ARG A 142 -20.39 -6.67 -9.27
C ARG A 142 -20.31 -5.75 -8.05
N ALA A 143 -19.83 -6.27 -6.91
CA ALA A 143 -19.65 -5.46 -5.70
C ALA A 143 -18.50 -4.45 -5.87
N ALA A 144 -17.42 -4.82 -6.58
CA ALA A 144 -16.29 -3.93 -6.87
C ALA A 144 -16.72 -2.74 -7.75
N GLU A 145 -17.61 -2.94 -8.72
CA GLU A 145 -18.18 -1.88 -9.57
C GLU A 145 -18.91 -0.82 -8.73
N ILE A 146 -19.64 -1.24 -7.68
CA ILE A 146 -20.32 -0.33 -6.75
C ILE A 146 -19.34 0.54 -5.96
N LEU A 147 -18.15 -0.02 -5.67
CA LEU A 147 -17.08 0.64 -4.91
C LEU A 147 -16.15 1.48 -5.79
N THR A 148 -16.39 1.55 -7.09
CA THR A 148 -15.61 2.37 -8.03
C THR A 148 -16.26 3.74 -8.19
N GLY A 149 -15.43 4.77 -8.33
CA GLY A 149 -15.88 6.16 -8.49
C GLY A 149 -15.48 7.07 -7.33
N GLU A 150 -16.04 8.28 -7.32
CA GLU A 150 -15.88 9.24 -6.23
C GLU A 150 -16.93 8.99 -5.15
N HIS A 151 -16.48 8.57 -3.97
CA HIS A 151 -17.36 8.28 -2.83
C HIS A 151 -16.74 8.74 -1.51
N ASP A 152 -17.61 8.89 -0.50
CA ASP A 152 -17.18 9.01 0.89
C ASP A 152 -16.93 7.60 1.47
N TYR A 153 -15.64 7.19 1.50
CA TYR A 153 -15.22 5.88 1.99
C TYR A 153 -15.05 5.81 3.51
N LYS A 154 -15.82 6.58 4.29
CA LYS A 154 -15.73 6.57 5.75
C LYS A 154 -15.95 5.18 6.34
N SER A 155 -16.88 4.38 5.81
CA SER A 155 -17.09 2.97 6.22
C SER A 155 -15.86 2.09 6.00
N PHE A 156 -14.96 2.47 5.10
CA PHE A 156 -13.74 1.71 4.77
C PHE A 156 -12.48 2.36 5.37
N CYS A 157 -12.63 3.16 6.43
CA CYS A 157 -11.53 3.81 7.15
C CYS A 157 -11.47 3.29 8.59
N SER A 158 -10.29 2.82 9.02
CA SER A 158 -10.09 2.37 10.40
C SER A 158 -9.82 3.50 11.39
N ASN A 159 -9.68 4.75 10.93
CA ASN A 159 -9.50 5.89 11.81
C ASN A 159 -10.84 6.58 12.09
N PRO A 160 -11.46 6.36 13.26
CA PRO A 160 -12.76 6.95 13.59
C PRO A 160 -12.68 8.47 13.78
N GLN A 161 -11.49 8.99 14.12
CA GLN A 161 -11.24 10.42 14.39
C GLN A 161 -10.63 11.15 13.18
N MET A 162 -10.93 10.70 11.96
CA MET A 162 -10.40 11.30 10.75
C MET A 162 -10.87 12.76 10.62
N LYS A 163 -9.95 13.72 10.80
CA LYS A 163 -10.23 15.16 10.67
C LYS A 163 -10.30 15.66 9.23
N LYS A 164 -9.67 14.94 8.29
CA LYS A 164 -9.64 15.26 6.86
C LYS A 164 -10.79 14.55 6.15
N SER A 165 -11.16 15.05 4.97
CA SER A 165 -12.15 14.43 4.11
C SER A 165 -11.88 12.94 3.90
N THR A 166 -12.93 12.13 3.97
CA THR A 166 -12.93 10.70 3.67
C THR A 166 -13.35 10.40 2.23
N VAL A 167 -13.66 11.44 1.44
CA VAL A 167 -13.94 11.31 0.02
C VAL A 167 -12.66 10.96 -0.74
N ARG A 168 -12.73 9.92 -1.59
CA ARG A 168 -11.65 9.47 -2.48
C ARG A 168 -12.22 9.11 -3.84
N ILE A 169 -11.34 9.08 -4.84
CA ILE A 169 -11.67 8.55 -6.16
C ILE A 169 -10.93 7.20 -6.28
N VAL A 170 -11.69 6.14 -6.45
CA VAL A 170 -11.18 4.81 -6.81
C VAL A 170 -11.50 4.63 -8.30
N ASP A 171 -10.46 4.70 -9.13
CA ASP A 171 -10.62 4.67 -10.60
C ASP A 171 -11.03 3.29 -11.09
N SER A 172 -10.49 2.24 -10.45
CA SER A 172 -10.81 0.85 -10.79
C SER A 172 -10.56 -0.11 -9.64
N ILE A 173 -11.35 -1.17 -9.60
CA ILE A 173 -11.13 -2.39 -8.81
C ILE A 173 -11.31 -3.56 -9.75
N GLU A 174 -10.20 -4.19 -10.14
CA GLU A 174 -10.17 -5.33 -11.04
C GLU A 174 -9.85 -6.61 -10.25
N ILE A 175 -10.66 -7.68 -10.46
CA ILE A 175 -10.46 -8.97 -9.80
C ILE A 175 -10.12 -10.00 -10.87
N VAL A 176 -8.90 -10.54 -10.83
CA VAL A 176 -8.38 -11.47 -11.84
C VAL A 176 -7.92 -12.76 -11.17
N ARG A 177 -8.38 -13.90 -11.69
CA ARG A 177 -7.88 -15.21 -11.27
C ARG A 177 -6.83 -15.72 -12.26
N ARG A 178 -5.69 -16.19 -11.73
CA ARG A 178 -4.65 -16.87 -12.48
C ARG A 178 -4.25 -18.13 -11.72
N LYS A 179 -4.68 -19.30 -12.20
CA LYS A 179 -4.49 -20.60 -11.53
C LYS A 179 -5.08 -20.54 -10.10
N ASP A 180 -4.23 -20.77 -9.12
CA ASP A 180 -4.58 -20.79 -7.69
C ASP A 180 -4.51 -19.40 -7.03
N TYR A 181 -4.25 -18.35 -7.77
CA TYR A 181 -4.14 -16.99 -7.25
C TYR A 181 -5.28 -16.11 -7.73
N ILE A 182 -5.78 -15.26 -6.82
CA ILE A 182 -6.75 -14.20 -7.11
C ILE A 182 -6.08 -12.88 -6.77
N TYR A 183 -6.06 -11.97 -7.74
CA TYR A 183 -5.48 -10.64 -7.62
C TYR A 183 -6.59 -9.61 -7.63
N PHE A 184 -6.59 -8.75 -6.63
CA PHE A 184 -7.45 -7.58 -6.54
C PHE A 184 -6.58 -6.36 -6.79
N ASN A 185 -6.75 -5.70 -7.93
CA ASN A 185 -6.00 -4.52 -8.33
C ASN A 185 -6.84 -3.28 -8.04
N TYR A 186 -6.34 -2.38 -7.20
CA TYR A 186 -7.00 -1.15 -6.81
C TYR A 186 -6.20 0.03 -7.33
N HIS A 187 -6.79 0.83 -8.22
CA HIS A 187 -6.23 2.10 -8.63
C HIS A 187 -7.10 3.26 -8.13
N GLY A 188 -6.46 4.35 -7.68
CA GLY A 188 -7.17 5.54 -7.21
C GLY A 188 -6.23 6.66 -6.79
N THR A 189 -6.77 7.86 -6.60
CA THR A 189 -5.98 9.07 -6.27
C THR A 189 -5.34 9.00 -4.88
N GLY A 190 -5.91 8.19 -3.99
CA GLY A 190 -5.39 7.94 -2.64
C GLY A 190 -6.34 7.07 -1.83
N PHE A 191 -5.79 6.47 -0.76
CA PHE A 191 -6.54 5.56 0.09
C PHE A 191 -6.46 6.01 1.56
N LEU A 192 -7.54 5.75 2.31
CA LEU A 192 -7.62 5.98 3.75
C LEU A 192 -6.86 4.88 4.51
N GLN A 193 -6.71 5.06 5.82
CA GLN A 193 -6.08 4.06 6.68
C GLN A 193 -6.80 2.72 6.60
N ASN A 194 -6.07 1.66 6.26
CA ASN A 194 -6.55 0.29 6.04
C ASN A 194 -7.60 0.15 4.91
N MET A 195 -7.90 1.19 4.13
CA MET A 195 -9.01 1.20 3.18
C MET A 195 -8.96 0.02 2.21
N VAL A 196 -7.85 -0.22 1.51
CA VAL A 196 -7.73 -1.31 0.54
C VAL A 196 -7.97 -2.68 1.21
N ARG A 197 -7.46 -2.88 2.42
CA ARG A 197 -7.66 -4.12 3.17
C ARG A 197 -9.11 -4.32 3.61
N ILE A 198 -9.80 -3.23 4.01
CA ILE A 198 -11.23 -3.29 4.39
C ILE A 198 -12.11 -3.53 3.16
N LEU A 199 -11.81 -2.87 2.02
CA LEU A 199 -12.47 -3.14 0.74
C LEU A 199 -12.31 -4.60 0.36
N THR A 200 -11.08 -5.14 0.45
CA THR A 200 -10.81 -6.55 0.15
C THR A 200 -11.58 -7.49 1.09
N GLY A 201 -11.55 -7.26 2.39
CA GLY A 201 -12.31 -8.10 3.35
C GLY A 201 -13.81 -8.08 3.06
N THR A 202 -14.37 -6.92 2.71
CA THR A 202 -15.78 -6.78 2.33
C THR A 202 -16.10 -7.56 1.04
N LEU A 203 -15.23 -7.46 0.02
CA LEU A 203 -15.39 -8.22 -1.23
C LEU A 203 -15.25 -9.73 -1.00
N LEU A 204 -14.35 -10.16 -0.11
CA LEU A 204 -14.20 -11.57 0.25
C LEU A 204 -15.45 -12.11 0.99
N GLU A 205 -16.13 -11.31 1.81
CA GLU A 205 -17.41 -11.68 2.40
C GLU A 205 -18.52 -11.83 1.33
N VAL A 206 -18.49 -11.01 0.27
CA VAL A 206 -19.38 -11.17 -0.89
C VAL A 206 -19.07 -12.49 -1.61
N GLY A 207 -17.78 -12.76 -1.87
CA GLY A 207 -17.35 -14.01 -2.52
C GLY A 207 -17.69 -15.28 -1.74
N GLN A 208 -17.85 -15.16 -0.42
CA GLN A 208 -18.32 -16.23 0.48
C GLN A 208 -19.85 -16.38 0.55
N GLY A 209 -20.60 -15.46 -0.08
CA GLY A 209 -22.06 -15.42 0.08
C GLY A 209 -22.55 -14.90 1.43
N LYS A 210 -21.66 -14.37 2.28
CA LYS A 210 -22.03 -13.76 3.58
C LYS A 210 -22.66 -12.38 3.44
N ARG A 211 -22.47 -11.76 2.26
CA ARG A 211 -22.92 -10.42 1.93
C ARG A 211 -23.33 -10.38 0.47
N THR A 212 -24.33 -9.59 0.10
CA THR A 212 -24.69 -9.37 -1.29
C THR A 212 -24.00 -8.10 -1.85
N PRO A 213 -23.89 -7.94 -3.19
CA PRO A 213 -23.44 -6.68 -3.78
C PRO A 213 -24.26 -5.45 -3.32
N GLU A 214 -25.57 -5.61 -3.16
CA GLU A 214 -26.49 -4.55 -2.68
C GLU A 214 -26.15 -4.11 -1.25
N ASN A 215 -25.76 -5.05 -0.38
CA ASN A 215 -25.28 -4.71 0.97
C ASN A 215 -23.99 -3.88 0.94
N VAL A 216 -23.16 -4.04 -0.09
CA VAL A 216 -21.95 -3.22 -0.24
C VAL A 216 -22.31 -1.76 -0.52
N ARG A 217 -23.35 -1.49 -1.33
CA ARG A 217 -23.89 -0.15 -1.53
C ARG A 217 -24.38 0.46 -0.22
N GLN A 218 -25.19 -0.28 0.51
CA GLN A 218 -25.68 0.14 1.85
C GLN A 218 -24.53 0.46 2.81
N THR A 219 -23.49 -0.38 2.80
CA THR A 219 -22.27 -0.16 3.59
C THR A 219 -21.58 1.16 3.23
N LEU A 220 -21.46 1.47 1.93
CA LEU A 220 -20.85 2.71 1.45
C LEU A 220 -21.64 3.94 1.92
N GLU A 221 -22.95 3.87 1.79
CA GLU A 221 -23.87 4.94 2.16
C GLU A 221 -23.97 5.17 3.67
N ALA A 222 -23.81 4.11 4.48
CA ALA A 222 -23.91 4.15 5.95
C ALA A 222 -22.83 5.03 6.60
N LYS A 223 -21.67 5.21 5.97
CA LYS A 223 -20.51 5.95 6.53
C LYS A 223 -20.09 5.46 7.93
N ASP A 224 -20.30 4.19 8.19
CA ASP A 224 -20.02 3.51 9.45
C ASP A 224 -19.11 2.30 9.23
N ARG A 225 -17.94 2.31 9.88
CA ARG A 225 -16.92 1.23 9.79
C ARG A 225 -17.49 -0.13 10.22
N THR A 226 -18.42 -0.16 11.14
CA THR A 226 -19.02 -1.41 11.66
C THR A 226 -19.84 -2.15 10.61
N GLN A 227 -20.33 -1.44 9.60
CA GLN A 227 -21.09 -2.02 8.48
C GLN A 227 -20.20 -2.66 7.42
N ALA A 228 -18.91 -2.30 7.36
CA ALA A 228 -17.98 -2.89 6.41
C ALA A 228 -17.44 -4.24 6.91
N GLY A 229 -16.92 -5.05 6.00
CA GLY A 229 -16.30 -6.33 6.29
C GLY A 229 -15.02 -6.19 7.14
N TYR A 230 -14.42 -7.32 7.46
CA TYR A 230 -13.19 -7.35 8.24
C TYR A 230 -12.02 -6.69 7.50
N THR A 231 -11.00 -6.30 8.25
CA THR A 231 -9.74 -5.81 7.66
C THR A 231 -8.90 -7.02 7.22
N ALA A 232 -8.77 -7.23 5.92
CA ALA A 232 -8.00 -8.34 5.37
C ALA A 232 -6.53 -8.32 5.85
N PRO A 233 -5.88 -9.49 6.04
CA PRO A 233 -4.51 -9.58 6.53
C PRO A 233 -3.51 -8.74 5.70
N PRO A 234 -2.49 -8.12 6.32
CA PRO A 234 -1.61 -7.20 5.62
C PRO A 234 -0.69 -7.86 4.59
N GLN A 235 -0.30 -9.12 4.80
CA GLN A 235 0.67 -9.82 3.96
C GLN A 235 0.20 -10.04 2.51
N GLY A 236 -1.10 -9.98 2.24
CA GLY A 236 -1.62 -10.03 0.87
C GLY A 236 -1.46 -8.72 0.10
N LEU A 237 -1.21 -7.59 0.79
CA LEU A 237 -1.22 -6.26 0.19
C LEU A 237 0.17 -5.78 -0.21
N CYS A 238 0.28 -5.28 -1.44
CA CYS A 238 1.49 -4.68 -1.98
C CYS A 238 1.19 -3.40 -2.75
N LEU A 239 1.90 -2.31 -2.45
CA LEU A 239 1.92 -1.10 -3.28
C LEU A 239 2.75 -1.39 -4.53
N MET A 240 2.13 -1.34 -5.69
CA MET A 240 2.75 -1.69 -6.98
C MET A 240 3.37 -0.48 -7.67
N ARG A 241 2.72 0.69 -7.59
CA ARG A 241 3.13 1.90 -8.32
C ARG A 241 2.53 3.15 -7.68
N VAL A 242 3.24 4.27 -7.84
CA VAL A 242 2.76 5.62 -7.56
C VAL A 242 2.90 6.45 -8.83
N ASP A 243 1.82 7.08 -9.26
CA ASP A 243 1.74 7.89 -10.47
C ASP A 243 1.90 9.39 -10.14
N TYR A 244 2.59 10.13 -11.06
CA TYR A 244 2.91 11.56 -10.93
C TYR A 244 2.56 12.33 -12.18
#